data_d0933e8a31996d23029135b11f430c73
#
_entry.id   d0933e8a31996d23029135b11f430c73
#
_cell.length_a   1.000
_cell.length_b   1.000
_cell.length_c   1.000
_cell.angle_alpha   90.00
_cell.angle_beta   90.00
_cell.angle_gamma   90.00
#
_symmetry.space_group_name_H-M   'P 1'
#
loop_
_entity.id
_entity.type
_entity.pdbx_description
1 polymer ?
#
loop_
_entity_poly.entity_id
_entity_poly.type
_entity_poly.pdbx_seq_one_letter_code
_entity_poly.pdbx_strand_id
1 'polypeptide(L)'
;MNKKFAKTLAMVLVIAMLLSLGSFAFADADTTAADDGNDYPIVLVHGLFGWGGTEIANLNYWGGFSSLQQMLTDAGYEVYTPSIGPVASNWDRACELYAYLVGGTVDYGQYH
;
A
#
# COMPACT_ATOMS: atom_id res chain seq x y z
N MET A 1 -11.29 -40.03 22.06
CA MET A 1 -11.08 -39.49 20.69
C MET A 1 -9.66 -39.89 20.25
N ASN A 2 -9.55 -40.55 19.12
CA ASN A 2 -8.25 -41.04 18.63
C ASN A 2 -7.36 -39.83 18.22
N LYS A 3 -6.09 -39.83 18.70
CA LYS A 3 -5.15 -38.72 18.40
C LYS A 3 -4.96 -38.43 16.93
N LYS A 4 -5.10 -39.44 16.06
CA LYS A 4 -5.06 -39.27 14.61
C LYS A 4 -6.30 -38.54 14.10
N PHE A 5 -7.47 -38.86 14.61
CA PHE A 5 -8.74 -38.21 14.25
C PHE A 5 -8.74 -36.72 14.66
N ALA A 6 -8.24 -36.41 15.86
CA ALA A 6 -8.13 -35.03 16.33
C ALA A 6 -7.20 -34.17 15.44
N LYS A 7 -6.06 -34.74 14.97
CA LYS A 7 -5.14 -34.03 14.07
C LYS A 7 -5.77 -33.79 12.68
N THR A 8 -6.49 -34.79 12.15
CA THR A 8 -7.16 -34.63 10.87
C THR A 8 -8.29 -33.60 10.94
N LEU A 9 -9.06 -33.61 12.02
CA LEU A 9 -10.12 -32.63 12.25
C LEU A 9 -9.57 -31.21 12.39
N ALA A 10 -8.48 -31.03 13.13
CA ALA A 10 -7.81 -29.74 13.27
C ALA A 10 -7.28 -29.23 11.93
N MET A 11 -6.70 -30.10 11.11
CA MET A 11 -6.19 -29.74 9.78
C MET A 11 -7.33 -29.32 8.81
N VAL A 12 -8.46 -30.00 8.84
CA VAL A 12 -9.66 -29.67 8.05
C VAL A 12 -10.23 -28.33 8.49
N LEU A 13 -10.28 -28.04 9.80
CA LEU A 13 -10.76 -26.76 10.31
C LEU A 13 -9.84 -25.59 9.90
N VAL A 14 -8.53 -25.78 9.93
CA VAL A 14 -7.56 -24.77 9.47
C VAL A 14 -7.73 -24.50 7.98
N ILE A 15 -7.87 -25.54 7.16
CA ILE A 15 -8.10 -25.40 5.72
C ILE A 15 -9.43 -24.69 5.44
N ALA A 16 -10.49 -25.03 6.17
CA ALA A 16 -11.78 -24.37 6.04
C ALA A 16 -11.73 -22.88 6.44
N MET A 17 -10.96 -22.53 7.49
CA MET A 17 -10.72 -21.14 7.85
C MET A 17 -9.92 -20.38 6.77
N LEU A 18 -8.92 -21.00 6.17
CA LEU A 18 -8.12 -20.38 5.10
C LEU A 18 -8.96 -20.18 3.82
N LEU A 19 -9.87 -21.08 3.52
CA LEU A 19 -10.79 -20.96 2.39
C LEU A 19 -11.87 -19.90 2.59
N SER A 20 -12.28 -19.64 3.83
CA SER A 20 -13.27 -18.61 4.15
C SER A 20 -12.71 -17.19 4.08
N LEU A 21 -11.39 -17.01 4.16
CA LEU A 21 -10.72 -15.72 3.98
C LEU A 21 -10.59 -15.31 2.49
N GLY A 22 -10.90 -16.23 1.57
CA GLY A 22 -10.76 -16.00 0.13
C GLY A 22 -11.95 -15.35 -0.56
N SER A 23 -13.03 -15.04 0.14
CA SER A 23 -14.22 -14.42 -0.44
C SER A 23 -14.35 -12.95 -0.09
N PHE A 24 -13.27 -12.19 -0.21
CA PHE A 24 -13.46 -10.78 -0.54
C PHE A 24 -13.82 -10.73 -2.03
N ALA A 25 -15.10 -10.87 -2.33
CA ALA A 25 -15.62 -10.38 -3.57
C ALA A 25 -15.32 -8.88 -3.57
N PHE A 26 -14.28 -8.47 -4.29
CA PHE A 26 -14.24 -7.11 -4.80
C PHE A 26 -15.51 -7.02 -5.65
N ALA A 27 -16.53 -6.33 -5.14
CA ALA A 27 -17.62 -5.91 -5.98
C ALA A 27 -16.93 -5.23 -7.18
N ASP A 28 -17.21 -5.68 -8.39
CA ASP A 28 -16.99 -4.89 -9.56
C ASP A 28 -17.70 -3.57 -9.29
N ALA A 29 -16.97 -2.63 -8.71
CA ALA A 29 -17.37 -1.25 -8.76
C ALA A 29 -17.35 -0.95 -10.26
N ASP A 30 -18.52 -0.81 -10.83
CA ASP A 30 -18.71 -0.19 -12.11
C ASP A 30 -18.02 1.17 -12.01
N THR A 31 -16.72 1.18 -12.33
CA THR A 31 -15.88 2.37 -12.35
C THR A 31 -16.18 3.13 -13.63
N THR A 32 -17.40 3.58 -13.77
CA THR A 32 -17.58 4.88 -14.35
C THR A 32 -16.91 5.81 -13.34
N ALA A 33 -15.66 6.17 -13.63
CA ALA A 33 -15.00 7.25 -12.91
C ALA A 33 -16.02 8.38 -12.86
N ALA A 34 -16.60 8.61 -11.69
CA ALA A 34 -17.37 9.80 -11.48
C ALA A 34 -16.35 10.89 -11.75
N ASP A 35 -16.60 11.66 -12.80
CA ASP A 35 -15.92 12.92 -13.04
C ASP A 35 -16.29 13.81 -11.84
N ASP A 36 -15.55 13.60 -10.74
CA ASP A 36 -15.70 14.40 -9.53
C ASP A 36 -15.00 15.76 -9.66
N GLY A 37 -14.45 16.03 -10.85
CA GLY A 37 -13.76 17.28 -11.16
C GLY A 37 -12.44 17.44 -10.39
N ASN A 38 -11.88 16.38 -9.83
CA ASN A 38 -10.62 16.44 -9.13
C ASN A 38 -9.46 16.05 -10.05
N ASP A 39 -8.82 17.04 -10.66
CA ASP A 39 -7.63 16.88 -11.51
C ASP A 39 -6.32 16.88 -10.71
N TYR A 40 -6.37 16.84 -9.37
CA TYR A 40 -5.17 16.86 -8.54
C TYR A 40 -4.51 15.48 -8.47
N PRO A 41 -3.17 15.42 -8.48
CA PRO A 41 -2.46 14.18 -8.33
C PRO A 41 -2.66 13.58 -6.92
N ILE A 42 -2.66 12.25 -6.84
CA ILE A 42 -2.75 11.50 -5.59
C ILE A 42 -1.35 11.16 -5.12
N VAL A 43 -1.03 11.47 -3.88
CA VAL A 43 0.26 11.12 -3.26
C VAL A 43 0.03 10.14 -2.12
N LEU A 44 0.52 8.91 -2.27
CA LEU A 44 0.42 7.85 -1.28
C LEU A 44 1.66 7.84 -0.39
N VAL A 45 1.58 8.46 0.77
CA VAL A 45 2.70 8.61 1.71
C VAL A 45 2.69 7.49 2.73
N HIS A 46 3.73 6.64 2.75
CA HIS A 46 3.83 5.53 3.69
C HIS A 46 4.10 5.98 5.13
N GLY A 47 3.79 5.13 6.12
CA GLY A 47 4.02 5.38 7.54
C GLY A 47 5.41 4.93 8.04
N LEU A 48 5.51 4.80 9.38
CA LEU A 48 6.69 4.25 10.06
C LEU A 48 7.02 2.85 9.52
N PHE A 49 8.30 2.59 9.26
CA PHE A 49 8.79 1.35 8.63
C PHE A 49 8.19 1.03 7.26
N GLY A 50 7.53 1.99 6.61
CA GLY A 50 7.01 1.84 5.27
C GLY A 50 8.05 2.07 4.18
N TRP A 51 7.61 1.92 2.95
CA TRP A 51 8.43 2.14 1.74
C TRP A 51 7.57 2.70 0.62
N GLY A 52 8.19 3.20 -0.44
CA GLY A 52 7.51 3.70 -1.64
C GLY A 52 6.97 2.56 -2.50
N GLY A 53 7.45 2.39 -3.71
CA GLY A 53 6.97 1.40 -4.68
C GLY A 53 7.17 -0.07 -4.27
N THR A 54 8.04 -0.79 -4.98
CA THR A 54 8.25 -2.23 -4.84
C THR A 54 9.64 -2.58 -4.27
N GLU A 55 10.14 -1.80 -3.31
CA GLU A 55 11.51 -1.90 -2.80
C GLU A 55 11.77 -3.18 -1.98
N ILE A 56 10.73 -3.80 -1.44
CA ILE A 56 10.83 -5.01 -0.63
C ILE A 56 10.21 -6.19 -1.37
N ALA A 57 11.03 -7.04 -1.96
CA ALA A 57 10.66 -8.35 -2.54
C ALA A 57 9.41 -8.30 -3.46
N ASN A 58 9.25 -7.26 -4.26
CA ASN A 58 8.08 -7.01 -5.11
C ASN A 58 6.75 -6.92 -4.33
N LEU A 59 6.80 -6.63 -3.04
CA LEU A 59 5.64 -6.37 -2.21
C LEU A 59 5.34 -4.87 -2.21
N ASN A 60 4.15 -4.50 -2.66
CA ASN A 60 3.72 -3.11 -2.61
C ASN A 60 3.32 -2.73 -1.18
N TYR A 61 3.81 -1.62 -0.67
CA TYR A 61 3.34 -1.09 0.61
C TYR A 61 1.82 -0.82 0.55
N TRP A 62 1.38 -0.24 -0.56
CA TRP A 62 -0.02 0.05 -0.84
C TRP A 62 -0.63 -1.08 -1.68
N GLY A 63 -1.25 -2.06 -1.01
CA GLY A 63 -1.99 -3.15 -1.64
C GLY A 63 -1.33 -4.53 -1.60
N GLY A 64 -0.14 -4.69 -1.03
CA GLY A 64 0.51 -5.98 -0.89
C GLY A 64 0.89 -6.61 -2.23
N PHE A 65 0.25 -7.71 -2.60
CA PHE A 65 0.45 -8.39 -3.90
C PHE A 65 -0.25 -7.70 -5.07
N SER A 66 -1.21 -6.80 -4.79
CA SER A 66 -1.84 -5.92 -5.78
C SER A 66 -1.29 -4.52 -5.62
N SER A 67 -1.14 -3.77 -6.72
CA SER A 67 -0.67 -2.39 -6.65
C SER A 67 -1.84 -1.41 -6.62
N LEU A 68 -2.07 -0.75 -5.48
CA LEU A 68 -3.06 0.33 -5.39
C LEU A 68 -2.68 1.49 -6.33
N GLN A 69 -1.39 1.80 -6.44
CA GLN A 69 -0.90 2.80 -7.39
C GLN A 69 -1.33 2.46 -8.81
N GLN A 70 -1.11 1.20 -9.26
CA GLN A 70 -1.50 0.78 -10.61
C GLN A 70 -3.01 0.86 -10.83
N MET A 71 -3.79 0.42 -9.85
CA MET A 71 -5.26 0.47 -9.92
C MET A 71 -5.77 1.90 -10.10
N LEU A 72 -5.22 2.86 -9.36
CA LEU A 72 -5.58 4.27 -9.46
C LEU A 72 -5.10 4.87 -10.79
N THR A 73 -3.90 4.50 -11.26
CA THR A 73 -3.38 4.94 -12.56
C THR A 73 -4.23 4.41 -13.71
N ASP A 74 -4.64 3.15 -13.65
CA ASP A 74 -5.53 2.55 -14.65
C ASP A 74 -6.93 3.20 -14.65
N ALA A 75 -7.34 3.74 -13.51
CA ALA A 75 -8.56 4.56 -13.39
C ALA A 75 -8.40 6.00 -13.89
N GLY A 76 -7.22 6.40 -14.36
CA GLY A 76 -6.96 7.70 -14.97
C GLY A 76 -6.36 8.74 -14.03
N TYR A 77 -6.03 8.41 -12.79
CA TYR A 77 -5.41 9.34 -11.85
C TYR A 77 -3.89 9.40 -12.01
N GLU A 78 -3.32 10.58 -11.82
CA GLU A 78 -1.89 10.77 -11.64
C GLU A 78 -1.51 10.39 -10.20
N VAL A 79 -0.64 9.37 -10.00
CA VAL A 79 -0.37 8.79 -8.68
C VAL A 79 1.12 8.71 -8.39
N TYR A 80 1.53 9.20 -7.24
CA TYR A 80 2.89 9.16 -6.73
C TYR A 80 3.00 8.34 -5.45
N THR A 81 4.06 7.55 -5.35
CA THR A 81 4.39 6.74 -4.16
C THR A 81 5.84 7.04 -3.72
N PRO A 82 6.08 8.19 -3.08
CA PRO A 82 7.41 8.59 -2.68
C PRO A 82 8.02 7.61 -1.67
N SER A 83 9.30 7.31 -1.84
CA SER A 83 10.12 6.63 -0.85
C SER A 83 10.81 7.68 0.01
N ILE A 84 10.34 7.84 1.23
CA ILE A 84 10.86 8.79 2.22
C ILE A 84 11.39 8.03 3.44
N GLY A 85 12.19 8.66 4.30
CA GLY A 85 12.85 7.99 5.43
C GLY A 85 11.88 7.18 6.30
N PRO A 86 12.01 5.83 6.38
CA PRO A 86 11.05 4.98 7.08
C PRO A 86 11.08 5.12 8.60
N VAL A 87 12.18 5.65 9.14
CA VAL A 87 12.40 5.89 10.58
C VAL A 87 12.85 7.32 10.88
N ALA A 88 12.81 8.19 9.88
CA ALA A 88 13.17 9.59 10.01
C ALA A 88 12.10 10.39 10.77
N SER A 89 12.47 11.57 11.26
CA SER A 89 11.54 12.48 11.91
C SER A 89 10.44 12.94 10.94
N ASN A 90 9.32 13.43 11.48
CA ASN A 90 8.26 13.97 10.61
C ASN A 90 8.74 15.19 9.81
N TRP A 91 9.67 15.95 10.38
CA TRP A 91 10.30 17.08 9.68
C TRP A 91 11.12 16.61 8.47
N ASP A 92 12.02 15.64 8.67
CA ASP A 92 12.84 15.10 7.59
C ASP A 92 12.00 14.52 6.48
N ARG A 93 10.98 13.73 6.86
CA ARG A 93 10.04 13.13 5.92
C ARG A 93 9.27 14.17 5.11
N ALA A 94 8.92 15.29 5.75
CA ALA A 94 8.26 16.40 5.06
C ALA A 94 9.21 17.09 4.06
N CYS A 95 10.49 17.31 4.43
CA CYS A 95 11.50 17.87 3.54
C CYS A 95 11.78 16.93 2.35
N GLU A 96 11.90 15.63 2.58
CA GLU A 96 12.09 14.63 1.54
C GLU A 96 10.88 14.55 0.59
N LEU A 97 9.66 14.55 1.14
CA LEU A 97 8.44 14.58 0.36
C LEU A 97 8.34 15.84 -0.50
N TYR A 98 8.67 16.99 0.07
CA TYR A 98 8.68 18.25 -0.67
C TYR A 98 9.66 18.19 -1.85
N ALA A 99 10.92 17.78 -1.60
CA ALA A 99 11.91 17.65 -2.65
C ALA A 99 11.50 16.64 -3.74
N TYR A 100 10.85 15.55 -3.35
CA TYR A 100 10.31 14.57 -4.29
C TYR A 100 9.25 15.18 -5.23
N LEU A 101 8.33 15.97 -4.69
CA LEU A 101 7.20 16.53 -5.45
C LEU A 101 7.59 17.73 -6.32
N VAL A 102 8.49 18.60 -5.83
CA VAL A 102 8.88 19.83 -6.57
C VAL A 102 10.19 19.67 -7.33
N GLY A 103 10.93 18.61 -7.10
CA GLY A 103 12.28 18.38 -7.60
C GLY A 103 13.35 19.10 -6.76
N GLY A 104 14.61 18.76 -7.00
CA GLY A 104 15.76 19.37 -6.34
C GLY A 104 16.40 18.47 -5.28
N THR A 105 17.26 19.08 -4.44
CA THR A 105 17.93 18.41 -3.33
C THR A 105 17.15 18.63 -2.05
N VAL A 106 17.12 17.61 -1.18
CA VAL A 106 16.47 17.73 0.14
C VAL A 106 17.21 18.77 0.97
N ASP A 107 16.47 19.69 1.56
CA ASP A 107 16.98 20.70 2.50
C ASP A 107 16.23 20.53 3.83
N TYR A 108 16.95 20.10 4.85
CA TYR A 108 16.40 19.93 6.20
C TYR A 108 16.41 21.21 7.05
N GLY A 109 17.02 22.29 6.53
CA GLY A 109 17.18 23.56 7.22
C GLY A 109 18.46 23.64 8.06
N GLN A 110 18.69 24.82 8.67
CA GLN A 110 19.96 25.15 9.35
C GLN A 110 20.15 24.47 10.72
N TYR A 111 19.09 23.96 11.30
CA TYR A 111 19.07 23.44 12.68
C TYR A 111 18.86 21.93 12.76
N HIS A 112 19.15 21.24 11.67
CA HIS A 112 18.97 19.79 11.58
C HIS A 112 20.31 19.06 11.61
#